data_5228cc887963bbff563154f68bf55a17
#
_entry.id   5228cc887963bbff563154f68bf55a17
#
_cell.length_a   1.000
_cell.length_b   1.000
_cell.length_c   1.000
_cell.angle_alpha   90.00
_cell.angle_beta   90.00
_cell.angle_gamma   90.00
#
_symmetry.space_group_name_H-M   'P 1'
#
loop_
_entity.id
_entity.type
_entity.pdbx_description
1 polymer ?
#
loop_
_entity_poly.entity_id
_entity_poly.type
_entity_poly.pdbx_seq_one_letter_code
_entity_poly.pdbx_strand_id
1 'polypeptide(L)'
;LMFRINLFGFFFSKLALMRGFLTRYILWNKCARFNISLQGGVDMVMHALEYAWGGELFVPKIPSHKILDVAEAIGPECKKIVVGIRPGEKIHEEMITPSDSYNTYDLGKYYTILPTVTPWDLEEFKAAHNANQVPEGFSYNSGDNEEWETVDSLRELISEHVDPTFKV
;
A
#
# COMPACT_ATOMS: atom_id res chain seq x y z
N LEU A 1 -6.73 -17.88 -3.43
CA LEU A 1 -5.96 -16.86 -2.71
C LEU A 1 -5.88 -15.62 -3.59
N MET A 2 -6.70 -14.61 -3.33
CA MET A 2 -6.77 -13.42 -4.18
C MET A 2 -6.02 -12.28 -3.47
N PHE A 3 -4.81 -11.96 -3.96
CA PHE A 3 -4.02 -10.85 -3.43
C PHE A 3 -4.30 -9.58 -4.25
N ARG A 4 -4.76 -8.52 -3.61
CA ARG A 4 -4.73 -7.17 -4.18
C ARG A 4 -3.37 -6.53 -3.88
N ILE A 5 -2.34 -6.93 -4.60
CA ILE A 5 -1.04 -6.24 -4.56
C ILE A 5 -0.97 -5.35 -5.80
N ASN A 6 -1.04 -4.05 -5.62
CA ASN A 6 -0.60 -3.13 -6.65
C ASN A 6 0.93 -3.15 -6.69
N LEU A 7 1.49 -3.76 -7.74
CA LEU A 7 2.93 -3.99 -7.92
C LEU A 7 3.65 -2.64 -8.16
N PHE A 8 3.92 -1.90 -7.10
CA PHE A 8 4.50 -0.55 -7.16
C PHE A 8 6.00 -0.56 -7.51
N GLY A 9 6.70 -1.67 -7.29
CA GLY A 9 8.11 -1.83 -7.68
C GLY A 9 8.37 -1.57 -9.18
N PHE A 10 7.37 -1.80 -10.03
CA PHE A 10 7.48 -1.55 -11.48
C PHE A 10 7.36 -0.05 -11.83
N PHE A 11 6.72 0.75 -10.99
CA PHE A 11 6.54 2.19 -11.22
C PHE A 11 7.80 2.98 -10.82
N PHE A 12 8.45 2.61 -9.71
CA PHE A 12 9.70 3.23 -9.28
C PHE A 12 10.85 3.01 -10.26
N SER A 13 10.98 1.80 -10.84
CA SER A 13 12.04 1.51 -11.80
C SER A 13 11.94 2.35 -13.08
N LYS A 14 10.73 2.60 -13.58
CA LYS A 14 10.51 3.49 -14.73
C LYS A 14 10.72 4.97 -14.40
N LEU A 15 10.41 5.41 -13.17
CA LEU A 15 10.61 6.80 -12.76
C LEU A 15 12.10 7.12 -12.52
N ALA A 16 12.86 6.19 -11.95
CA ALA A 16 14.31 6.32 -11.74
C ALA A 16 15.10 6.39 -13.07
N LEU A 17 14.69 5.63 -14.09
CA LEU A 17 15.26 5.67 -15.44
C LEU A 17 15.03 7.00 -16.18
N MET A 18 14.12 7.86 -15.71
CA MET A 18 13.80 9.15 -16.34
C MET A 18 14.60 10.34 -15.77
N ARG A 19 15.75 10.09 -15.13
CA ARG A 19 16.65 11.13 -14.56
C ARG A 19 17.08 12.23 -15.58
N GLY A 20 17.01 11.94 -16.87
CA GLY A 20 17.40 12.89 -17.93
C GLY A 20 16.32 13.92 -18.32
N PHE A 21 15.10 13.84 -17.78
CA PHE A 21 14.03 14.79 -18.14
C PHE A 21 13.90 15.89 -17.09
N LEU A 22 14.14 17.13 -17.49
CA LEU A 22 13.96 18.34 -16.67
C LEU A 22 12.51 18.64 -16.26
N THR A 23 11.56 17.84 -16.71
CA THR A 23 10.13 18.05 -16.45
C THR A 23 9.49 16.75 -15.98
N ARG A 24 8.75 16.81 -14.86
CA ARG A 24 7.95 15.71 -14.32
C ARG A 24 6.48 16.02 -14.47
N TYR A 25 5.72 15.09 -15.05
CA TYR A 25 4.27 15.19 -15.15
C TYR A 25 3.65 14.45 -13.97
N ILE A 26 2.88 15.19 -13.18
CA ILE A 26 2.23 14.70 -11.96
C ILE A 26 0.72 14.66 -12.23
N LEU A 27 0.08 13.53 -11.93
CA LEU A 27 -1.34 13.34 -12.20
C LEU A 27 -2.21 14.31 -11.38
N TRP A 28 -2.00 14.34 -10.06
CA TRP A 28 -2.73 15.21 -9.15
C TRP A 28 -1.94 15.42 -7.86
N ASN A 29 -1.93 16.64 -7.33
CA ASN A 29 -1.14 16.97 -6.13
C ASN A 29 -1.65 16.30 -4.82
N LYS A 30 -2.90 15.81 -4.81
CA LYS A 30 -3.51 15.13 -3.66
C LYS A 30 -3.48 13.60 -3.76
N CYS A 31 -2.92 13.03 -4.83
CA CYS A 31 -2.86 11.58 -4.98
C CYS A 31 -1.92 10.97 -3.95
N ALA A 32 -2.43 9.97 -3.24
CA ALA A 32 -1.63 9.12 -2.37
C ALA A 32 -1.71 7.65 -2.81
N ARG A 33 -0.66 6.90 -2.51
CA ARG A 33 -0.57 5.47 -2.79
C ARG A 33 0.03 4.76 -1.59
N PHE A 34 -0.31 3.49 -1.43
CA PHE A 34 0.38 2.62 -0.48
C PHE A 34 1.76 2.23 -1.00
N ASN A 35 2.68 2.01 -0.08
CA ASN A 35 4.04 1.59 -0.39
C ASN A 35 4.35 0.23 0.24
N ILE A 36 4.76 -0.73 -0.58
CA ILE A 36 5.21 -2.05 -0.11
C ILE A 36 6.45 -2.47 -0.89
N SER A 37 7.48 -2.94 -0.19
CA SER A 37 8.63 -3.54 -0.82
C SER A 37 8.30 -4.93 -1.39
N LEU A 38 9.11 -5.43 -2.32
CA LEU A 38 8.97 -6.80 -2.81
C LEU A 38 9.06 -7.81 -1.67
N GLN A 39 10.01 -7.62 -0.75
CA GLN A 39 10.17 -8.49 0.42
C GLN A 39 8.93 -8.45 1.32
N GLY A 40 8.37 -7.26 1.60
CA GLY A 40 7.12 -7.14 2.36
C GLY A 40 5.95 -7.88 1.72
N GLY A 41 5.88 -7.88 0.38
CA GLY A 41 4.91 -8.68 -0.36
C GLY A 41 5.13 -10.20 -0.21
N VAL A 42 6.39 -10.65 -0.27
CA VAL A 42 6.76 -12.06 -0.04
C VAL A 42 6.42 -12.48 1.39
N ASP A 43 6.79 -11.66 2.38
CA ASP A 43 6.51 -11.94 3.80
C ASP A 43 5.00 -12.07 4.07
N MET A 44 4.17 -11.25 3.40
CA MET A 44 2.72 -11.36 3.51
C MET A 44 2.20 -12.68 2.92
N VAL A 45 2.74 -13.11 1.77
CA VAL A 45 2.38 -14.42 1.16
C VAL A 45 2.76 -15.56 2.08
N MET A 46 3.97 -15.52 2.63
CA MET A 46 4.45 -16.56 3.58
C MET A 46 3.58 -16.59 4.83
N HIS A 47 3.23 -15.42 5.39
CA HIS A 47 2.31 -15.32 6.51
C HIS A 47 0.94 -15.97 6.19
N ALA A 48 0.37 -15.64 5.03
CA ALA A 48 -0.91 -16.20 4.64
C ALA A 48 -0.85 -17.74 4.44
N LEU A 49 0.26 -18.26 3.91
CA LEU A 49 0.44 -19.71 3.77
C LEU A 49 0.56 -20.44 5.11
N GLU A 50 1.13 -19.77 6.12
CA GLU A 50 1.36 -20.36 7.43
C GLU A 50 0.12 -20.25 8.34
N TYR A 51 -0.60 -19.14 8.27
CA TYR A 51 -1.65 -18.80 9.24
C TYR A 51 -3.07 -18.80 8.70
N ALA A 52 -3.30 -18.92 7.40
CA ALA A 52 -4.65 -18.93 6.86
C ALA A 52 -5.38 -20.23 7.17
N TRP A 53 -6.63 -20.09 7.63
CA TRP A 53 -7.54 -21.22 7.87
C TRP A 53 -8.40 -21.57 6.65
N GLY A 54 -8.49 -20.63 5.68
CA GLY A 54 -9.16 -20.78 4.40
C GLY A 54 -10.28 -19.77 4.15
N GLY A 55 -10.15 -19.03 3.06
CA GLY A 55 -11.12 -18.05 2.59
C GLY A 55 -10.85 -16.61 3.03
N GLU A 56 -9.90 -16.35 3.92
CA GLU A 56 -9.54 -15.03 4.38
C GLU A 56 -8.77 -14.23 3.31
N LEU A 57 -8.96 -12.92 3.33
CA LEU A 57 -8.18 -11.98 2.57
C LEU A 57 -7.29 -11.16 3.51
N PHE A 58 -5.98 -11.38 3.50
CA PHE A 58 -5.04 -10.58 4.28
C PHE A 58 -4.73 -9.25 3.61
N VAL A 59 -4.74 -8.18 4.39
CA VAL A 59 -4.44 -6.82 3.97
C VAL A 59 -3.30 -6.29 4.84
N PRO A 60 -2.11 -5.99 4.26
CA PRO A 60 -0.98 -5.51 5.04
C PRO A 60 -1.21 -4.08 5.52
N LYS A 61 -0.81 -3.78 6.75
CA LYS A 61 -0.67 -2.41 7.24
C LYS A 61 0.67 -1.88 6.75
N ILE A 62 0.61 -0.95 5.82
CA ILE A 62 1.78 -0.41 5.11
C ILE A 62 1.68 1.10 4.99
N PRO A 63 2.81 1.82 4.95
CA PRO A 63 2.81 3.27 4.83
C PRO A 63 2.25 3.74 3.49
N SER A 64 1.78 4.97 3.48
CA SER A 64 1.38 5.71 2.28
C SER A 64 2.44 6.72 1.89
N HIS A 65 2.43 7.13 0.62
CA HIS A 65 3.23 8.25 0.15
C HIS A 65 2.41 9.14 -0.78
N LYS A 66 2.75 10.43 -0.82
CA LYS A 66 2.20 11.35 -1.81
C LYS A 66 3.01 11.28 -3.09
N ILE A 67 2.33 11.35 -4.23
CA ILE A 67 3.01 11.35 -5.55
C ILE A 67 3.96 12.56 -5.70
N LEU A 68 3.63 13.69 -5.06
CA LEU A 68 4.53 14.85 -5.03
C LEU A 68 5.82 14.58 -4.28
N ASP A 69 5.77 13.87 -3.15
CA ASP A 69 6.95 13.55 -2.35
C ASP A 69 7.87 12.59 -3.11
N VAL A 70 7.30 11.66 -3.89
CA VAL A 70 8.09 10.82 -4.81
C VAL A 70 8.78 11.66 -5.89
N ALA A 71 8.08 12.63 -6.48
CA ALA A 71 8.67 13.52 -7.48
C ALA A 71 9.78 14.39 -6.89
N GLU A 72 9.62 14.84 -5.63
CA GLU A 72 10.62 15.57 -4.89
C GLU A 72 11.84 14.71 -4.52
N ALA A 73 11.59 13.47 -4.09
CA ALA A 73 12.64 12.52 -3.77
C ALA A 73 13.56 12.24 -4.96
N ILE A 74 12.99 12.11 -6.15
CA ILE A 74 13.72 11.69 -7.36
C ILE A 74 14.35 12.88 -8.10
N GLY A 75 13.70 14.04 -8.11
CA GLY A 75 14.15 15.18 -8.90
C GLY A 75 13.67 16.50 -8.31
N PRO A 76 14.28 16.99 -7.21
CA PRO A 76 13.89 18.23 -6.57
C PRO A 76 13.98 19.43 -7.52
N GLU A 77 15.01 19.47 -8.35
CA GLU A 77 15.26 20.54 -9.33
C GLU A 77 14.39 20.45 -10.59
N CYS A 78 13.61 19.36 -10.75
CA CYS A 78 12.78 19.18 -11.93
C CYS A 78 11.51 20.02 -11.86
N LYS A 79 11.11 20.64 -12.98
CA LYS A 79 9.81 21.29 -13.09
C LYS A 79 8.70 20.25 -12.95
N LYS A 80 7.78 20.47 -12.00
CA LYS A 80 6.62 19.62 -11.75
C LYS A 80 5.39 20.21 -12.42
N ILE A 81 4.76 19.46 -13.31
CA ILE A 81 3.55 19.88 -14.02
C ILE A 81 2.39 18.97 -13.61
N VAL A 82 1.36 19.54 -13.01
CA VAL A 82 0.13 18.82 -12.67
C VAL A 82 -0.75 18.73 -13.93
N VAL A 83 -0.99 17.50 -14.39
CA VAL A 83 -1.76 17.23 -15.63
C VAL A 83 -3.22 16.84 -15.37
N GLY A 84 -3.60 16.67 -14.09
CA GLY A 84 -4.95 16.25 -13.71
C GLY A 84 -5.08 14.73 -13.62
N ILE A 85 -6.29 14.28 -13.31
CA ILE A 85 -6.64 12.86 -13.15
C ILE A 85 -7.08 12.31 -14.49
N ARG A 86 -6.61 11.13 -14.85
CA ARG A 86 -7.07 10.41 -16.05
C ARG A 86 -8.43 9.76 -15.80
N PRO A 87 -9.26 9.57 -16.83
CA PRO A 87 -10.49 8.81 -16.69
C PRO A 87 -10.23 7.41 -16.08
N GLY A 88 -10.97 7.06 -15.03
CA GLY A 88 -10.84 5.78 -14.33
C GLY A 88 -9.71 5.70 -13.28
N GLU A 89 -8.93 6.77 -13.09
CA GLU A 89 -7.88 6.81 -12.07
C GLU A 89 -8.45 7.25 -10.72
N LYS A 90 -8.00 6.58 -9.64
CA LYS A 90 -8.39 6.93 -8.27
C LYS A 90 -7.42 7.94 -7.67
N ILE A 91 -7.94 8.88 -6.86
CA ILE A 91 -7.12 9.81 -6.07
C ILE A 91 -6.36 9.05 -5.00
N HIS A 92 -7.04 8.12 -4.32
CA HIS A 92 -6.48 7.25 -3.28
C HIS A 92 -6.77 5.80 -3.60
N GLU A 93 -5.87 4.92 -3.19
CA GLU A 93 -6.11 3.47 -3.22
C GLU A 93 -6.87 3.07 -1.96
N GLU A 94 -7.82 2.16 -2.11
CA GLU A 94 -8.63 1.65 -1.01
C GLU A 94 -8.49 0.13 -0.97
N MET A 95 -7.99 -0.40 0.15
CA MET A 95 -7.81 -1.83 0.36
C MET A 95 -8.95 -2.45 1.16
N ILE A 96 -9.54 -1.70 2.10
CA ILE A 96 -10.72 -2.09 2.87
C ILE A 96 -11.76 -1.00 2.69
N THR A 97 -12.91 -1.36 2.16
CA THR A 97 -14.04 -0.44 2.01
C THR A 97 -14.88 -0.41 3.30
N PRO A 98 -15.69 0.65 3.53
CA PRO A 98 -16.63 0.66 4.66
C PRO A 98 -17.56 -0.55 4.70
N SER A 99 -17.91 -1.11 3.54
CA SER A 99 -18.74 -2.32 3.44
C SER A 99 -18.01 -3.59 3.89
N ASP A 100 -16.69 -3.62 3.77
CA ASP A 100 -15.88 -4.76 4.21
C ASP A 100 -15.70 -4.78 5.72
N SER A 101 -15.92 -3.64 6.42
CA SER A 101 -15.66 -3.48 7.86
C SER A 101 -16.41 -4.49 8.73
N TYR A 102 -17.60 -4.91 8.31
CA TYR A 102 -18.40 -5.90 9.05
C TYR A 102 -17.71 -7.26 9.19
N ASN A 103 -16.84 -7.61 8.24
CA ASN A 103 -16.11 -8.87 8.24
C ASN A 103 -14.59 -8.67 8.40
N THR A 104 -14.16 -7.47 8.78
CA THR A 104 -12.75 -7.13 8.91
C THR A 104 -12.30 -7.20 10.36
N TYR A 105 -11.15 -7.84 10.57
CA TYR A 105 -10.48 -7.98 11.85
C TYR A 105 -9.05 -7.49 11.78
N ASP A 106 -8.62 -6.86 12.87
CA ASP A 106 -7.23 -6.43 13.09
C ASP A 106 -6.46 -7.55 13.78
N LEU A 107 -5.38 -8.02 13.12
CA LEU A 107 -4.45 -9.03 13.63
C LEU A 107 -3.10 -8.41 14.07
N GLY A 108 -3.06 -7.12 14.29
CA GLY A 108 -1.83 -6.38 14.60
C GLY A 108 -1.07 -5.97 13.34
N LYS A 109 -0.24 -6.81 12.75
CA LYS A 109 0.54 -6.50 11.53
C LYS A 109 -0.32 -6.47 10.26
N TYR A 110 -1.43 -7.19 10.23
CA TYR A 110 -2.34 -7.29 9.10
C TYR A 110 -3.77 -7.02 9.52
N TYR A 111 -4.58 -6.53 8.59
CA TYR A 111 -6.02 -6.74 8.65
C TYR A 111 -6.37 -8.03 7.93
N THR A 112 -7.48 -8.64 8.31
CA THR A 112 -8.05 -9.75 7.55
C THR A 112 -9.52 -9.50 7.29
N ILE A 113 -9.97 -9.72 6.05
CA ILE A 113 -11.38 -9.72 5.67
C ILE A 113 -11.81 -11.19 5.61
N LEU A 114 -12.73 -11.57 6.49
CA LEU A 114 -13.25 -12.93 6.56
C LEU A 114 -14.35 -13.15 5.53
N PRO A 115 -14.50 -14.39 5.02
CA PRO A 115 -15.63 -14.73 4.17
C PRO A 115 -16.93 -14.64 4.97
N THR A 116 -18.03 -14.34 4.28
CA THR A 116 -19.37 -14.22 4.92
C THR A 116 -19.81 -15.52 5.58
N VAL A 117 -19.38 -16.65 5.05
CA VAL A 117 -19.59 -17.97 5.62
C VAL A 117 -18.23 -18.61 5.83
N THR A 118 -17.83 -18.78 7.09
CA THR A 118 -16.57 -19.42 7.46
C THR A 118 -16.75 -20.94 7.51
N PRO A 119 -15.80 -21.72 6.96
CA PRO A 119 -15.81 -23.18 7.09
C PRO A 119 -15.31 -23.67 8.46
N TRP A 120 -14.95 -22.75 9.34
CA TRP A 120 -14.36 -22.97 10.68
C TRP A 120 -15.04 -22.06 11.71
N ASP A 121 -14.79 -22.31 13.01
CA ASP A 121 -15.37 -21.54 14.11
C ASP A 121 -14.74 -20.15 14.24
N LEU A 122 -15.58 -19.12 14.26
CA LEU A 122 -15.14 -17.72 14.32
C LEU A 122 -14.50 -17.36 15.65
N GLU A 123 -15.01 -17.88 16.77
CA GLU A 123 -14.47 -17.55 18.10
C GLU A 123 -13.12 -18.25 18.32
N GLU A 124 -12.96 -19.45 17.78
CA GLU A 124 -11.68 -20.15 17.78
C GLU A 124 -10.64 -19.37 16.93
N PHE A 125 -11.02 -18.88 15.74
CA PHE A 125 -10.17 -18.05 14.92
C PHE A 125 -9.73 -16.76 15.64
N LYS A 126 -10.67 -16.04 16.26
CA LYS A 126 -10.38 -14.81 17.02
C LYS A 126 -9.38 -15.08 18.15
N ALA A 127 -9.57 -16.16 18.89
CA ALA A 127 -8.67 -16.53 19.97
C ALA A 127 -7.27 -16.89 19.47
N ALA A 128 -7.19 -17.69 18.40
CA ALA A 128 -5.92 -18.14 17.83
C ALA A 128 -5.07 -16.98 17.26
N HIS A 129 -5.73 -15.99 16.65
CA HIS A 129 -5.06 -14.86 16.00
C HIS A 129 -5.06 -13.56 16.84
N ASN A 130 -5.61 -13.56 18.05
CA ASN A 130 -5.85 -12.36 18.85
C ASN A 130 -6.56 -11.26 18.03
N ALA A 131 -7.56 -11.68 17.26
CA ALA A 131 -8.22 -10.85 16.25
C ALA A 131 -9.28 -9.94 16.88
N ASN A 132 -9.19 -8.64 16.62
CA ASN A 132 -10.14 -7.64 17.08
C ASN A 132 -10.95 -7.11 15.90
N GLN A 133 -12.27 -7.13 15.98
CA GLN A 133 -13.11 -6.56 14.93
C GLN A 133 -12.89 -5.07 14.82
N VAL A 134 -12.73 -4.55 13.60
CA VAL A 134 -12.61 -3.12 13.34
C VAL A 134 -13.99 -2.42 13.57
N PRO A 135 -14.02 -1.11 13.85
CA PRO A 135 -15.27 -0.37 13.98
C PRO A 135 -16.12 -0.43 12.70
N GLU A 136 -17.45 -0.39 12.86
CA GLU A 136 -18.37 -0.28 11.73
C GLU A 136 -18.06 0.98 10.89
N GLY A 137 -18.04 0.83 9.58
CA GLY A 137 -17.70 1.90 8.65
C GLY A 137 -16.20 2.16 8.53
N PHE A 138 -15.34 1.35 9.16
CA PHE A 138 -13.89 1.44 9.00
C PHE A 138 -13.52 1.29 7.52
N SER A 139 -12.61 2.14 7.07
CA SER A 139 -11.98 2.01 5.74
C SER A 139 -10.47 2.09 5.88
N TYR A 140 -9.76 1.39 5.00
CA TYR A 140 -8.31 1.48 4.92
C TYR A 140 -7.93 1.95 3.52
N ASN A 141 -7.60 3.22 3.41
CA ASN A 141 -7.25 3.88 2.16
C ASN A 141 -5.95 4.69 2.30
N SER A 142 -5.27 4.90 1.17
CA SER A 142 -3.97 5.57 1.16
C SER A 142 -4.02 7.07 1.45
N GLY A 143 -5.19 7.68 1.46
CA GLY A 143 -5.35 9.12 1.71
C GLY A 143 -5.48 9.47 3.19
N ASP A 144 -6.01 8.53 3.99
CA ASP A 144 -6.31 8.70 5.43
C ASP A 144 -5.46 7.76 6.30
N ASN A 145 -4.35 7.25 5.76
CA ASN A 145 -3.44 6.37 6.49
C ASN A 145 -2.72 7.11 7.62
N GLU A 146 -2.42 6.39 8.70
CA GLU A 146 -1.68 6.92 9.85
C GLU A 146 -0.17 7.00 9.56
N GLU A 147 0.36 6.06 8.76
CA GLU A 147 1.78 5.96 8.44
C GLU A 147 2.09 6.56 7.06
N TRP A 148 3.06 7.47 7.03
CA TRP A 148 3.44 8.17 5.81
C TRP A 148 4.94 8.12 5.57
N GLU A 149 5.31 7.83 4.32
CA GLU A 149 6.66 8.03 3.86
C GLU A 149 6.97 9.52 3.68
N THR A 150 8.17 9.90 4.07
CA THR A 150 8.74 11.22 3.82
C THR A 150 9.61 11.23 2.56
N VAL A 151 10.02 12.41 2.09
CA VAL A 151 10.95 12.53 0.97
C VAL A 151 12.26 11.78 1.26
N ASP A 152 12.75 11.85 2.50
CA ASP A 152 14.02 11.22 2.88
C ASP A 152 13.86 9.69 3.00
N SER A 153 12.79 9.20 3.63
CA SER A 153 12.52 7.75 3.67
C SER A 153 12.32 7.17 2.27
N LEU A 154 11.67 7.91 1.36
CA LEU A 154 11.53 7.49 -0.04
C LEU A 154 12.89 7.40 -0.75
N ARG A 155 13.84 8.29 -0.46
CA ARG A 155 15.20 8.22 -0.99
C ARG A 155 15.96 7.00 -0.49
N GLU A 156 15.82 6.69 0.80
CA GLU A 156 16.38 5.49 1.41
C GLU A 156 15.83 4.23 0.74
N LEU A 157 14.51 4.12 0.61
CA LEU A 157 13.85 3.00 -0.07
C LEU A 157 14.27 2.86 -1.53
N ILE A 158 14.45 3.97 -2.27
CA ILE A 158 14.95 3.92 -3.64
C ILE A 158 16.39 3.39 -3.66
N SER A 159 17.24 3.86 -2.75
CA SER A 159 18.62 3.40 -2.66
C SER A 159 18.73 1.93 -2.27
N GLU A 160 17.89 1.46 -1.35
CA GLU A 160 17.91 0.08 -0.87
C GLU A 160 17.32 -0.91 -1.87
N HIS A 161 16.19 -0.55 -2.49
CA HIS A 161 15.38 -1.54 -3.23
C HIS A 161 15.37 -1.34 -4.75
N VAL A 162 15.81 -0.19 -5.26
CA VAL A 162 15.70 0.15 -6.70
C VAL A 162 17.05 0.39 -7.34
N ASP A 163 17.84 1.30 -6.78
CA ASP A 163 19.13 1.71 -7.34
C ASP A 163 20.11 2.07 -6.22
N PRO A 164 21.03 1.15 -5.86
CA PRO A 164 22.04 1.41 -4.82
C PRO A 164 22.98 2.59 -5.12
N THR A 165 23.00 3.05 -6.37
CA THR A 165 23.81 4.21 -6.80
C THR A 165 23.01 5.51 -6.79
N PHE A 166 21.78 5.45 -6.34
CA PHE A 166 20.88 6.60 -6.31
C PHE A 166 21.45 7.75 -5.45
N LYS A 167 21.58 8.92 -6.07
CA LYS A 167 21.96 10.19 -5.43
C LYS A 167 21.10 11.31 -6.02
N VAL A 168 20.65 12.22 -5.19
CA VAL A 168 19.92 13.44 -5.57
C VAL A 168 20.90 14.58 -5.69
#